data_c6846e5d136274d300af9df46546c936
#
_entry.id   c6846e5d136274d300af9df46546c936
#
_cell.length_a   1.000
_cell.length_b   1.000
_cell.length_c   1.000
_cell.angle_alpha   90.00
_cell.angle_beta   90.00
_cell.angle_gamma   90.00
#
_symmetry.space_group_name_H-M   'P 1'
#
loop_
_entity.id
_entity.type
_entity.pdbx_description
1 polymer ?
#
loop_
_entity_poly.entity_id
_entity_poly.type
_entity_poly.pdbx_seq_one_letter_code
_entity_poly.pdbx_strand_id
1 'polypeptide(L)'
;MSKKGIAVAGNMIVDMLYPISNFPKPGELVTVTGDMSRSTGGCLCNDIVDLAKLDPQLPLVALGRVGNDAEGEFIMEKLRAHKNIDLQYVKAEGTTSYTLVLADDVTKQRTFYQCRGANAAFCQEDIPWDELDVELLHIGYILLLDTLDEEDPEYGTKMARLLKQAQDKGIKTSIDVVSEASDRFRRLVSPALRYTDYCVINEVEASATTGIALRTEEGKLIRENFPKALKAMKEMGVSTWAVIHCPEIGCGLDENNNYVEVPSLKLPKGWIVGTVGAGDAFCSGVLYGAWKGMNLKEAIELATASAACSLSQAGATEGMRPVAEVQKLYEEMR
;
A
#
# COMPACT_ATOMS: atom_id res chain seq x y z
N MET A 1 18.50 21.89 -9.81
CA MET A 1 17.68 20.92 -10.56
C MET A 1 16.42 20.68 -9.70
N SER A 2 15.24 20.60 -10.31
CA SER A 2 14.05 20.16 -9.56
C SER A 2 14.28 18.74 -9.05
N LYS A 3 13.79 18.42 -7.85
CA LYS A 3 13.87 17.08 -7.29
C LYS A 3 13.03 16.13 -8.15
N LYS A 4 13.55 14.96 -8.51
CA LYS A 4 12.82 13.94 -9.24
C LYS A 4 11.65 13.43 -8.39
N GLY A 5 10.60 12.94 -9.02
CA GLY A 5 9.38 12.53 -8.36
C GLY A 5 9.38 11.10 -7.81
N ILE A 6 8.19 10.63 -7.48
CA ILE A 6 7.91 9.24 -7.09
C ILE A 6 7.02 8.62 -8.17
N ALA A 7 7.37 7.44 -8.66
CA ALA A 7 6.45 6.59 -9.40
C ALA A 7 5.75 5.63 -8.43
N VAL A 8 4.44 5.50 -8.57
CA VAL A 8 3.64 4.51 -7.84
C VAL A 8 3.05 3.54 -8.85
N ALA A 9 3.33 2.26 -8.65
CA ALA A 9 2.96 1.19 -9.57
C ALA A 9 2.10 0.13 -8.88
N GLY A 10 1.31 -0.60 -9.65
CA GLY A 10 0.58 -1.77 -9.17
C GLY A 10 -0.92 -1.67 -9.29
N ASN A 11 -1.63 -2.02 -8.24
CA ASN A 11 -3.07 -2.28 -8.28
C ASN A 11 -3.92 -1.01 -8.35
N MET A 12 -4.76 -0.93 -9.40
CA MET A 12 -5.81 0.06 -9.58
C MET A 12 -7.16 -0.67 -9.54
N ILE A 13 -7.96 -0.44 -8.51
CA ILE A 13 -9.16 -1.23 -8.19
C ILE A 13 -10.36 -0.30 -7.96
N VAL A 14 -11.55 -0.76 -8.34
CA VAL A 14 -12.80 -0.16 -7.86
C VAL A 14 -13.41 -1.06 -6.80
N ASP A 15 -13.58 -0.54 -5.61
CA ASP A 15 -14.32 -1.20 -4.54
C ASP A 15 -15.80 -0.85 -4.64
N MET A 16 -16.65 -1.86 -4.83
CA MET A 16 -18.10 -1.74 -4.95
C MET A 16 -18.74 -2.31 -3.68
N LEU A 17 -19.22 -1.44 -2.81
CA LEU A 17 -19.80 -1.84 -1.54
C LEU A 17 -21.33 -1.94 -1.67
N TYR A 18 -21.83 -3.12 -1.32
CA TYR A 18 -23.26 -3.44 -1.26
C TYR A 18 -23.67 -3.71 0.18
N PRO A 19 -24.49 -2.88 0.82
CA PRO A 19 -25.05 -3.20 2.12
C PRO A 19 -26.08 -4.34 1.98
N ILE A 20 -26.01 -5.35 2.82
CA ILE A 20 -26.89 -6.51 2.82
C ILE A 20 -27.50 -6.73 4.21
N SER A 21 -28.70 -7.36 4.26
CA SER A 21 -29.37 -7.64 5.53
C SER A 21 -28.66 -8.70 6.37
N ASN A 22 -27.99 -9.65 5.74
CA ASN A 22 -27.22 -10.73 6.38
C ASN A 22 -26.44 -11.50 5.29
N PHE A 23 -25.43 -12.29 5.67
CA PHE A 23 -24.77 -13.20 4.74
C PHE A 23 -25.64 -14.44 4.47
N PRO A 24 -26.00 -14.73 3.20
CA PRO A 24 -26.76 -15.92 2.85
C PRO A 24 -25.86 -17.17 2.86
N LYS A 25 -26.48 -18.32 3.10
CA LYS A 25 -25.83 -19.60 2.80
C LYS A 25 -25.82 -19.85 1.28
N PRO A 26 -24.95 -20.73 0.77
CA PRO A 26 -24.97 -21.09 -0.65
C PRO A 26 -26.36 -21.50 -1.13
N GLY A 27 -26.86 -20.86 -2.19
CA GLY A 27 -28.18 -21.10 -2.78
C GLY A 27 -29.32 -20.24 -2.19
N GLU A 28 -29.09 -19.46 -1.15
CA GLU A 28 -30.10 -18.55 -0.59
C GLU A 28 -30.04 -17.16 -1.24
N LEU A 29 -31.19 -16.50 -1.32
CA LEU A 29 -31.33 -15.11 -1.77
C LEU A 29 -31.22 -14.16 -0.56
N VAL A 30 -30.49 -13.07 -0.69
CA VAL A 30 -30.45 -11.98 0.28
C VAL A 30 -30.81 -10.65 -0.39
N THR A 31 -31.38 -9.74 0.39
CA THR A 31 -31.72 -8.40 -0.10
C THR A 31 -30.57 -7.43 0.12
N VAL A 32 -30.25 -6.65 -0.92
CA VAL A 32 -29.41 -5.45 -0.80
C VAL A 32 -30.29 -4.36 -0.16
N THR A 33 -29.81 -3.80 0.96
CA THR A 33 -30.62 -2.95 1.84
C THR A 33 -30.50 -1.44 1.55
N GLY A 34 -29.53 -1.06 0.71
CA GLY A 34 -29.29 0.33 0.33
C GLY A 34 -28.62 0.47 -1.04
N ASP A 35 -28.29 1.69 -1.42
CA ASP A 35 -27.61 1.96 -2.68
C ASP A 35 -26.16 1.42 -2.65
N MET A 36 -25.71 0.94 -3.80
CA MET A 36 -24.32 0.60 -4.01
C MET A 36 -23.45 1.87 -3.96
N SER A 37 -22.39 1.84 -3.19
CA SER A 37 -21.35 2.87 -3.23
C SER A 37 -20.10 2.32 -3.89
N ARG A 38 -19.34 3.20 -4.56
CA ARG A 38 -18.05 2.84 -5.15
C ARG A 38 -16.96 3.83 -4.76
N SER A 39 -15.76 3.32 -4.56
CA SER A 39 -14.55 4.09 -4.30
C SER A 39 -13.39 3.51 -5.09
N THR A 40 -12.35 4.32 -5.29
CA THR A 40 -11.06 3.79 -5.75
C THR A 40 -10.39 3.05 -4.62
N GLY A 41 -9.68 1.99 -4.96
CA GLY A 41 -8.89 1.16 -4.06
C GLY A 41 -7.66 0.61 -4.78
N GLY A 42 -6.92 -0.23 -4.07
CA GLY A 42 -5.63 -0.74 -4.51
C GLY A 42 -4.49 0.21 -4.16
N CYS A 43 -3.32 -0.36 -3.89
CA CYS A 43 -2.15 0.38 -3.44
C CYS A 43 -1.84 1.60 -4.30
N LEU A 44 -1.79 1.44 -5.66
CA LEU A 44 -1.46 2.57 -6.53
C LEU A 44 -2.43 3.75 -6.32
N CYS A 45 -3.75 3.49 -6.33
CA CYS A 45 -4.73 4.57 -6.19
C CYS A 45 -4.67 5.24 -4.82
N ASN A 46 -4.48 4.46 -3.76
CA ASN A 46 -4.45 4.97 -2.40
C ASN A 46 -3.17 5.76 -2.14
N ASP A 47 -2.01 5.16 -2.39
CA ASP A 47 -0.72 5.81 -2.13
C ASP A 47 -0.51 7.07 -2.98
N ILE A 48 -0.84 7.01 -4.27
CA ILE A 48 -0.58 8.17 -5.13
C ILE A 48 -1.48 9.36 -4.78
N VAL A 49 -2.72 9.11 -4.36
CA VAL A 49 -3.65 10.16 -3.89
C VAL A 49 -3.21 10.72 -2.54
N ASP A 50 -2.77 9.85 -1.63
CA ASP A 50 -2.26 10.29 -0.33
C ASP A 50 -0.98 11.12 -0.47
N LEU A 51 -0.04 10.69 -1.31
CA LEU A 51 1.15 11.48 -1.64
C LEU A 51 0.81 12.81 -2.31
N ALA A 52 -0.17 12.82 -3.23
CA ALA A 52 -0.61 14.04 -3.90
C ALA A 52 -1.25 15.05 -2.94
N LYS A 53 -1.95 14.57 -1.90
CA LYS A 53 -2.54 15.42 -0.85
C LYS A 53 -1.51 15.87 0.17
N LEU A 54 -0.54 15.01 0.53
CA LEU A 54 0.57 15.38 1.42
C LEU A 54 1.38 16.55 0.85
N ASP A 55 1.70 16.49 -0.43
CA ASP A 55 2.46 17.57 -1.08
C ASP A 55 2.00 17.76 -2.55
N PRO A 56 1.16 18.77 -2.83
CA PRO A 56 0.71 19.04 -4.20
C PRO A 56 1.82 19.46 -5.18
N GLN A 57 3.05 19.67 -4.71
CA GLN A 57 4.21 19.99 -5.55
C GLN A 57 5.10 18.76 -5.82
N LEU A 58 4.84 17.62 -5.16
CA LEU A 58 5.53 16.36 -5.42
C LEU A 58 5.15 15.84 -6.81
N PRO A 59 6.08 15.71 -7.77
CA PRO A 59 5.78 15.09 -9.05
C PRO A 59 5.51 13.60 -8.84
N LEU A 60 4.37 13.12 -9.34
CA LEU A 60 3.92 11.73 -9.19
C LEU A 60 3.67 11.12 -10.57
N VAL A 61 4.06 9.88 -10.75
CA VAL A 61 3.81 9.11 -11.98
C VAL A 61 3.04 7.85 -11.63
N ALA A 62 1.87 7.65 -12.24
CA ALA A 62 1.09 6.43 -12.09
C ALA A 62 1.50 5.39 -13.14
N LEU A 63 1.81 4.16 -12.69
CA LEU A 63 2.21 3.04 -13.55
C LEU A 63 1.29 1.84 -13.26
N GLY A 64 0.25 1.66 -14.07
CA GLY A 64 -0.73 0.63 -13.82
C GLY A 64 -1.62 0.34 -15.01
N ARG A 65 -2.61 -0.53 -14.80
CA ARG A 65 -3.59 -0.88 -15.82
C ARG A 65 -5.02 -0.71 -15.32
N VAL A 66 -5.88 -0.21 -16.17
CA VAL A 66 -7.34 -0.18 -16.01
C VAL A 66 -8.00 -0.87 -17.20
N GLY A 67 -9.27 -1.19 -17.12
CA GLY A 67 -10.05 -1.66 -18.26
C GLY A 67 -10.54 -0.52 -19.16
N ASN A 68 -10.97 -0.89 -20.36
CA ASN A 68 -11.66 0.01 -21.29
C ASN A 68 -13.17 0.05 -20.97
N ASP A 69 -13.51 0.38 -19.72
CA ASP A 69 -14.87 0.31 -19.17
C ASP A 69 -15.16 1.52 -18.24
N ALA A 70 -16.38 1.57 -17.73
CA ALA A 70 -16.84 2.67 -16.88
C ALA A 70 -16.09 2.75 -15.55
N GLU A 71 -15.62 1.62 -15.02
CA GLU A 71 -14.84 1.52 -13.80
C GLU A 71 -13.43 2.07 -14.01
N GLY A 72 -12.81 1.80 -15.17
CA GLY A 72 -11.52 2.38 -15.56
C GLY A 72 -11.59 3.88 -15.68
N GLU A 73 -12.62 4.40 -16.36
CA GLU A 73 -12.82 5.86 -16.47
C GLU A 73 -13.10 6.50 -15.10
N PHE A 74 -13.83 5.81 -14.21
CA PHE A 74 -14.05 6.27 -12.84
C PHE A 74 -12.73 6.44 -12.07
N ILE A 75 -11.81 5.47 -12.14
CA ILE A 75 -10.48 5.60 -11.52
C ILE A 75 -9.72 6.79 -12.13
N MET A 76 -9.67 6.85 -13.47
CA MET A 76 -8.94 7.90 -14.18
C MET A 76 -9.47 9.30 -13.86
N GLU A 77 -10.80 9.46 -13.75
CA GLU A 77 -11.42 10.73 -13.34
C GLU A 77 -10.98 11.15 -11.93
N LYS A 78 -10.98 10.21 -10.98
CA LYS A 78 -10.53 10.48 -9.60
C LYS A 78 -9.07 10.92 -9.53
N LEU A 79 -8.19 10.24 -10.26
CA LEU A 79 -6.77 10.59 -10.28
C LEU A 79 -6.48 11.90 -11.01
N ARG A 80 -7.19 12.22 -12.11
CA ARG A 80 -7.08 13.51 -12.84
C ARG A 80 -7.43 14.73 -11.98
N ALA A 81 -8.16 14.55 -10.87
CA ALA A 81 -8.44 15.63 -9.94
C ALA A 81 -7.15 16.18 -9.25
N HIS A 82 -6.07 15.41 -9.25
CA HIS A 82 -4.78 15.77 -8.67
C HIS A 82 -3.78 16.15 -9.78
N LYS A 83 -3.49 17.45 -9.91
CA LYS A 83 -2.69 18.01 -11.02
C LYS A 83 -1.22 17.57 -11.03
N ASN A 84 -0.71 17.09 -9.93
CA ASN A 84 0.67 16.61 -9.77
C ASN A 84 0.83 15.10 -10.04
N ILE A 85 -0.24 14.41 -10.49
CA ILE A 85 -0.20 13.02 -10.93
C ILE A 85 -0.14 12.96 -12.46
N ASP A 86 0.92 12.40 -13.00
CA ASP A 86 1.05 12.05 -14.41
C ASP A 86 0.43 10.67 -14.65
N LEU A 87 -0.57 10.62 -15.54
CA LEU A 87 -1.33 9.42 -15.88
C LEU A 87 -1.02 8.87 -17.29
N GLN A 88 -0.04 9.48 -18.01
CA GLN A 88 0.21 9.13 -19.42
C GLN A 88 0.61 7.66 -19.62
N TYR A 89 1.12 7.01 -18.58
CA TYR A 89 1.61 5.63 -18.63
C TYR A 89 0.60 4.60 -18.06
N VAL A 90 -0.60 5.03 -17.67
CA VAL A 90 -1.67 4.11 -17.31
C VAL A 90 -2.24 3.50 -18.59
N LYS A 91 -2.18 2.17 -18.71
CA LYS A 91 -2.73 1.46 -19.87
C LYS A 91 -4.19 1.10 -19.65
N ALA A 92 -5.02 1.36 -20.65
CA ALA A 92 -6.44 0.99 -20.63
C ALA A 92 -6.66 -0.23 -21.55
N GLU A 93 -6.86 -1.42 -20.95
CA GLU A 93 -7.03 -2.67 -21.69
C GLU A 93 -7.78 -3.71 -20.86
N GLY A 94 -8.73 -4.41 -21.49
CA GLY A 94 -9.52 -5.46 -20.83
C GLY A 94 -10.57 -4.92 -19.87
N THR A 95 -10.77 -5.60 -18.75
CA THR A 95 -11.74 -5.25 -17.70
C THR A 95 -11.01 -4.67 -16.50
N THR A 96 -11.50 -3.58 -15.94
CA THR A 96 -10.97 -2.98 -14.71
C THR A 96 -11.07 -3.97 -13.54
N SER A 97 -10.03 -4.02 -12.75
CA SER A 97 -10.02 -4.80 -11.50
C SER A 97 -11.00 -4.21 -10.51
N TYR A 98 -11.77 -5.06 -9.84
CA TYR A 98 -12.75 -4.61 -8.85
C TYR A 98 -12.88 -5.56 -7.68
N THR A 99 -13.36 -5.04 -6.57
CA THR A 99 -13.77 -5.82 -5.40
C THR A 99 -15.23 -5.62 -5.12
N LEU A 100 -16.04 -6.69 -5.12
CA LEU A 100 -17.38 -6.66 -4.56
C LEU A 100 -17.26 -6.81 -3.03
N VAL A 101 -17.70 -5.80 -2.30
CA VAL A 101 -17.69 -5.78 -0.84
C VAL A 101 -19.13 -5.93 -0.38
N LEU A 102 -19.47 -7.10 0.16
CA LEU A 102 -20.76 -7.31 0.83
C LEU A 102 -20.61 -6.95 2.30
N ALA A 103 -21.40 -6.00 2.78
CA ALA A 103 -21.36 -5.49 4.15
C ALA A 103 -22.69 -5.78 4.86
N ASP A 104 -22.66 -6.60 5.89
CA ASP A 104 -23.82 -6.90 6.74
C ASP A 104 -24.18 -5.70 7.61
N ASP A 105 -25.41 -5.18 7.45
CA ASP A 105 -25.89 -4.01 8.18
C ASP A 105 -26.01 -4.23 9.68
N VAL A 106 -26.19 -5.47 10.12
CA VAL A 106 -26.41 -5.84 11.52
C VAL A 106 -25.09 -6.11 12.22
N THR A 107 -24.28 -7.06 11.66
CA THR A 107 -23.05 -7.51 12.29
C THR A 107 -21.85 -6.61 11.97
N LYS A 108 -21.99 -5.75 10.95
CA LYS A 108 -20.90 -4.92 10.37
C LYS A 108 -19.74 -5.72 9.80
N GLN A 109 -19.88 -7.02 9.66
CA GLN A 109 -18.91 -7.87 8.98
C GLN A 109 -18.89 -7.59 7.48
N ARG A 110 -17.76 -7.85 6.84
CA ARG A 110 -17.57 -7.68 5.40
C ARG A 110 -17.00 -8.95 4.78
N THR A 111 -17.40 -9.22 3.54
CA THR A 111 -16.83 -10.27 2.71
C THR A 111 -16.46 -9.68 1.36
N PHE A 112 -15.31 -10.12 0.82
CA PHE A 112 -14.70 -9.54 -0.37
C PHE A 112 -14.63 -10.57 -1.48
N TYR A 113 -15.06 -10.18 -2.69
CA TYR A 113 -14.93 -10.96 -3.91
C TYR A 113 -14.15 -10.14 -4.92
N GLN A 114 -12.90 -10.53 -5.17
CA GLN A 114 -12.00 -9.78 -6.04
C GLN A 114 -11.95 -10.35 -7.45
N CYS A 115 -12.09 -9.47 -8.44
CA CYS A 115 -11.73 -9.71 -9.83
C CYS A 115 -10.36 -9.09 -10.11
N ARG A 116 -9.39 -9.89 -10.52
CA ARG A 116 -8.02 -9.44 -10.82
C ARG A 116 -7.98 -8.48 -12.01
N GLY A 117 -8.81 -8.71 -13.04
CA GLY A 117 -8.96 -7.84 -14.20
C GLY A 117 -7.62 -7.43 -14.84
N ALA A 118 -7.53 -6.18 -15.24
CA ALA A 118 -6.35 -5.62 -15.91
C ALA A 118 -5.06 -5.67 -15.05
N ASN A 119 -5.18 -5.62 -13.72
CA ASN A 119 -4.02 -5.70 -12.83
C ASN A 119 -3.25 -7.03 -12.95
N ALA A 120 -3.94 -8.13 -13.27
CA ALA A 120 -3.32 -9.43 -13.48
C ALA A 120 -2.24 -9.41 -14.57
N ALA A 121 -2.44 -8.58 -15.59
CA ALA A 121 -1.57 -8.47 -16.75
C ALA A 121 -0.48 -7.38 -16.61
N PHE A 122 -0.45 -6.63 -15.52
CA PHE A 122 0.58 -5.62 -15.29
C PHE A 122 1.96 -6.29 -15.23
N CYS A 123 2.92 -5.77 -16.00
CA CYS A 123 4.22 -6.39 -16.22
C CYS A 123 5.34 -5.35 -16.38
N GLN A 124 6.58 -5.82 -16.46
CA GLN A 124 7.76 -4.96 -16.61
C GLN A 124 7.76 -4.13 -17.91
N GLU A 125 7.10 -4.62 -18.96
CA GLU A 125 6.95 -3.93 -20.26
C GLU A 125 5.98 -2.73 -20.18
N ASP A 126 5.27 -2.58 -19.08
CA ASP A 126 4.43 -1.42 -18.81
C ASP A 126 5.21 -0.23 -18.25
N ILE A 127 6.45 -0.47 -17.81
CA ILE A 127 7.31 0.57 -17.25
C ILE A 127 8.09 1.26 -18.40
N PRO A 128 7.92 2.57 -18.58
CA PRO A 128 8.61 3.33 -19.64
C PRO A 128 10.04 3.69 -19.20
N TRP A 129 10.91 2.69 -19.06
CA TRP A 129 12.22 2.81 -18.43
C TRP A 129 13.10 3.94 -18.94
N ASP A 130 13.00 4.29 -20.23
CA ASP A 130 13.85 5.32 -20.87
C ASP A 130 13.24 6.74 -20.70
N GLU A 131 11.97 6.84 -20.34
CA GLU A 131 11.25 8.10 -20.13
C GLU A 131 11.04 8.39 -18.64
N LEU A 132 11.19 7.37 -17.76
CA LEU A 132 10.87 7.45 -16.35
C LEU A 132 11.97 8.22 -15.58
N ASP A 133 11.71 9.48 -15.25
CA ASP A 133 12.64 10.34 -14.50
C ASP A 133 12.15 10.54 -13.06
N VAL A 134 12.30 9.50 -12.22
CA VAL A 134 11.90 9.50 -10.81
C VAL A 134 13.06 9.13 -9.90
N GLU A 135 12.96 9.50 -8.63
CA GLU A 135 13.94 9.13 -7.60
C GLU A 135 13.59 7.78 -6.95
N LEU A 136 12.26 7.50 -6.85
CA LEU A 136 11.74 6.33 -6.17
C LEU A 136 10.62 5.70 -6.99
N LEU A 137 10.63 4.37 -7.08
CA LEU A 137 9.55 3.55 -7.61
C LEU A 137 8.97 2.70 -6.46
N HIS A 138 7.71 2.92 -6.14
CA HIS A 138 6.95 2.08 -5.23
C HIS A 138 6.04 1.13 -6.01
N ILE A 139 6.05 -0.16 -5.66
CA ILE A 139 5.15 -1.17 -6.23
C ILE A 139 4.43 -1.86 -5.09
N GLY A 140 3.13 -1.65 -5.02
CA GLY A 140 2.34 -2.21 -3.96
C GLY A 140 1.52 -3.43 -4.33
N TYR A 141 1.13 -4.14 -3.27
CA TYR A 141 0.31 -5.34 -3.28
C TYR A 141 0.91 -6.49 -4.10
N ILE A 142 2.20 -6.82 -3.85
CA ILE A 142 2.74 -8.13 -4.22
C ILE A 142 1.76 -9.21 -3.70
N LEU A 143 1.54 -10.27 -4.45
CA LEU A 143 0.52 -11.32 -4.33
C LEU A 143 -0.79 -11.03 -5.10
N LEU A 144 -0.97 -9.79 -5.63
CA LEU A 144 -2.13 -9.42 -6.44
C LEU A 144 -1.79 -9.02 -7.88
N LEU A 145 -0.54 -9.15 -8.30
CA LEU A 145 -0.05 -8.81 -9.65
C LEU A 145 0.40 -10.10 -10.35
N ASP A 146 -0.58 -10.86 -10.89
CA ASP A 146 -0.39 -12.25 -11.29
C ASP A 146 0.82 -12.46 -12.23
N THR A 147 1.02 -11.59 -13.23
CA THR A 147 2.18 -11.67 -14.13
C THR A 147 3.50 -11.40 -13.41
N LEU A 148 3.55 -10.42 -12.48
CA LEU A 148 4.77 -10.12 -11.73
C LEU A 148 5.04 -11.15 -10.62
N ASP A 149 4.02 -11.85 -10.15
CA ASP A 149 4.11 -12.94 -9.18
C ASP A 149 4.58 -14.27 -9.83
N GLU A 150 4.67 -14.35 -11.17
CA GLU A 150 5.22 -15.52 -11.85
C GLU A 150 6.70 -15.76 -11.52
N GLU A 151 7.09 -17.03 -11.59
CA GLU A 151 8.49 -17.43 -11.39
C GLU A 151 9.41 -16.87 -12.47
N ASP A 152 10.58 -16.45 -12.06
CA ASP A 152 11.68 -16.02 -12.92
C ASP A 152 12.92 -16.88 -12.61
N PRO A 153 13.53 -17.55 -13.61
CA PRO A 153 14.60 -18.50 -13.37
C PRO A 153 15.91 -17.86 -12.85
N GLU A 154 16.09 -16.56 -13.03
CA GLU A 154 17.30 -15.83 -12.61
C GLU A 154 17.07 -15.06 -11.29
N TYR A 155 15.91 -14.41 -11.16
CA TYR A 155 15.61 -13.51 -10.05
C TYR A 155 14.65 -14.11 -9.02
N GLY A 156 14.06 -15.28 -9.30
CA GLY A 156 13.07 -15.96 -8.47
C GLY A 156 11.64 -15.56 -8.80
N THR A 157 11.36 -14.28 -9.04
CA THR A 157 10.06 -13.78 -9.53
C THR A 157 10.27 -12.67 -10.57
N LYS A 158 9.29 -12.45 -11.45
CA LYS A 158 9.29 -11.32 -12.39
C LYS A 158 9.26 -9.98 -11.65
N MET A 159 8.62 -9.92 -10.48
CA MET A 159 8.68 -8.75 -9.59
C MET A 159 10.12 -8.42 -9.18
N ALA A 160 10.88 -9.41 -8.74
CA ALA A 160 12.29 -9.22 -8.37
C ALA A 160 13.13 -8.73 -9.54
N ARG A 161 12.89 -9.25 -10.77
CA ARG A 161 13.52 -8.76 -12.00
C ARG A 161 13.20 -7.30 -12.28
N LEU A 162 11.92 -6.88 -12.13
CA LEU A 162 11.49 -5.50 -12.33
C LEU A 162 12.19 -4.57 -11.35
N LEU A 163 12.21 -4.93 -10.05
CA LEU A 163 12.90 -4.13 -9.02
C LEU A 163 14.41 -4.02 -9.29
N LYS A 164 15.06 -5.10 -9.74
CA LYS A 164 16.47 -5.05 -10.15
C LYS A 164 16.69 -4.09 -11.31
N GLN A 165 15.80 -4.09 -12.31
CA GLN A 165 15.89 -3.14 -13.43
C GLN A 165 15.76 -1.69 -12.96
N ALA A 166 14.88 -1.39 -12.01
CA ALA A 166 14.77 -0.05 -11.43
C ALA A 166 16.09 0.37 -10.75
N GLN A 167 16.69 -0.51 -9.95
CA GLN A 167 17.98 -0.25 -9.31
C GLN A 167 19.11 -0.04 -10.32
N ASP A 168 19.13 -0.79 -11.42
CA ASP A 168 20.13 -0.61 -12.50
C ASP A 168 20.01 0.75 -13.21
N LYS A 169 18.82 1.35 -13.19
CA LYS A 169 18.57 2.72 -13.65
C LYS A 169 18.85 3.78 -12.56
N GLY A 170 19.32 3.38 -11.38
CA GLY A 170 19.59 4.27 -10.26
C GLY A 170 18.33 4.77 -9.53
N ILE A 171 17.18 4.10 -9.75
CA ILE A 171 15.91 4.41 -9.11
C ILE A 171 15.83 3.60 -7.80
N LYS A 172 15.54 4.25 -6.69
CA LYS A 172 15.26 3.58 -5.42
C LYS A 172 13.96 2.80 -5.49
N THR A 173 13.93 1.62 -4.88
CA THR A 173 12.78 0.72 -4.93
C THR A 173 12.07 0.64 -3.59
N SER A 174 10.75 0.59 -3.63
CA SER A 174 9.91 0.36 -2.47
C SER A 174 8.83 -0.66 -2.77
N ILE A 175 8.52 -1.50 -1.80
CA ILE A 175 7.41 -2.44 -1.89
C ILE A 175 6.53 -2.41 -0.63
N ASP A 176 5.27 -2.75 -0.84
CA ASP A 176 4.40 -3.33 0.17
C ASP A 176 3.79 -4.64 -0.36
N VAL A 177 3.01 -5.31 0.47
CA VAL A 177 2.31 -6.55 0.11
C VAL A 177 0.87 -6.46 0.59
N VAL A 178 0.03 -7.41 0.17
CA VAL A 178 -1.35 -7.49 0.65
C VAL A 178 -1.51 -8.65 1.63
N SER A 179 -2.27 -8.43 2.68
CA SER A 179 -2.63 -9.52 3.60
C SER A 179 -3.60 -10.48 2.91
N GLU A 180 -3.12 -11.64 2.48
CA GLU A 180 -3.94 -12.73 1.96
C GLU A 180 -3.76 -14.01 2.78
N ALA A 181 -4.78 -14.85 2.82
CA ALA A 181 -4.74 -16.12 3.53
C ALA A 181 -4.12 -17.23 2.65
N SER A 182 -2.81 -17.13 2.35
CA SER A 182 -2.09 -18.15 1.58
C SER A 182 -0.70 -18.40 2.13
N ASP A 183 -0.06 -19.47 1.64
CA ASP A 183 1.32 -19.86 1.96
C ASP A 183 2.35 -19.29 0.97
N ARG A 184 1.93 -18.41 0.05
CA ARG A 184 2.76 -17.89 -1.04
C ARG A 184 3.78 -16.82 -0.62
N PHE A 185 3.63 -16.20 0.56
CA PHE A 185 4.44 -15.05 1.00
C PHE A 185 5.94 -15.28 0.85
N ARG A 186 6.49 -16.33 1.46
CA ARG A 186 7.94 -16.58 1.40
C ARG A 186 8.44 -16.80 -0.02
N ARG A 187 7.65 -17.47 -0.85
CA ARG A 187 8.02 -17.79 -2.23
C ARG A 187 8.02 -16.55 -3.12
N LEU A 188 7.05 -15.65 -2.97
CA LEU A 188 6.85 -14.51 -3.84
C LEU A 188 7.49 -13.22 -3.31
N VAL A 189 7.45 -12.98 -2.00
CA VAL A 189 7.98 -11.74 -1.40
C VAL A 189 9.49 -11.80 -1.21
N SER A 190 10.05 -12.93 -0.71
CA SER A 190 11.49 -13.02 -0.41
C SER A 190 12.40 -12.72 -1.60
N PRO A 191 12.13 -13.14 -2.84
CA PRO A 191 12.95 -12.75 -3.99
C PRO A 191 12.94 -11.24 -4.25
N ALA A 192 11.79 -10.58 -4.07
CA ALA A 192 11.64 -9.14 -4.27
C ALA A 192 12.45 -8.33 -3.24
N LEU A 193 12.51 -8.78 -1.97
CA LEU A 193 13.26 -8.10 -0.91
C LEU A 193 14.74 -7.90 -1.24
N ARG A 194 15.34 -8.77 -2.06
CA ARG A 194 16.76 -8.65 -2.48
C ARG A 194 17.03 -7.37 -3.28
N TYR A 195 16.00 -6.82 -3.90
CA TYR A 195 16.09 -5.64 -4.77
C TYR A 195 15.20 -4.51 -4.27
N THR A 196 15.01 -4.45 -2.95
CA THR A 196 14.16 -3.47 -2.28
C THR A 196 14.99 -2.54 -1.40
N ASP A 197 14.87 -1.24 -1.59
CA ASP A 197 15.46 -0.25 -0.70
C ASP A 197 14.56 0.01 0.52
N TYR A 198 13.27 0.16 0.32
CA TYR A 198 12.27 0.45 1.36
C TYR A 198 11.18 -0.62 1.35
N CYS A 199 10.99 -1.32 2.45
CA CYS A 199 9.90 -2.29 2.62
C CYS A 199 9.00 -1.83 3.77
N VAL A 200 7.72 -1.56 3.46
CA VAL A 200 6.74 -1.08 4.44
C VAL A 200 5.57 -2.06 4.45
N ILE A 201 5.47 -2.86 5.51
CA ILE A 201 4.47 -3.93 5.61
C ILE A 201 3.88 -3.98 7.03
N ASN A 202 2.69 -4.59 7.16
CA ASN A 202 2.09 -4.77 8.48
C ASN A 202 2.67 -6.00 9.22
N GLU A 203 2.30 -6.16 10.50
CA GLU A 203 2.82 -7.23 11.36
C GLU A 203 2.38 -8.63 10.92
N VAL A 204 1.24 -8.75 10.23
CA VAL A 204 0.76 -10.05 9.72
C VAL A 204 1.59 -10.46 8.50
N GLU A 205 1.81 -9.54 7.59
CA GLU A 205 2.64 -9.72 6.39
C GLU A 205 4.11 -9.97 6.75
N ALA A 206 4.63 -9.22 7.73
CA ALA A 206 5.98 -9.43 8.24
C ALA A 206 6.14 -10.82 8.89
N SER A 207 5.14 -11.26 9.65
CA SER A 207 5.13 -12.61 10.23
C SER A 207 5.12 -13.69 9.16
N ALA A 208 4.28 -13.54 8.12
CA ALA A 208 4.17 -14.48 7.01
C ALA A 208 5.45 -14.51 6.15
N THR A 209 6.09 -13.35 5.93
CA THR A 209 7.32 -13.22 5.13
C THR A 209 8.53 -13.82 5.86
N THR A 210 8.70 -13.47 7.15
CA THR A 210 9.89 -13.83 7.92
C THR A 210 9.77 -15.18 8.64
N GLY A 211 8.54 -15.64 8.90
CA GLY A 211 8.26 -16.81 9.74
C GLY A 211 8.40 -16.52 11.24
N ILE A 212 8.50 -15.25 11.64
CA ILE A 212 8.64 -14.82 13.04
C ILE A 212 7.27 -14.27 13.48
N ALA A 213 6.62 -14.93 14.43
CA ALA A 213 5.33 -14.49 14.95
C ALA A 213 5.45 -13.15 15.68
N LEU A 214 4.64 -12.16 15.28
CA LEU A 214 4.57 -10.83 15.89
C LEU A 214 3.35 -10.65 16.79
N ARG A 215 2.38 -11.60 16.72
CA ARG A 215 1.24 -11.69 17.63
C ARG A 215 1.10 -13.11 18.18
N THR A 216 0.57 -13.23 19.38
CA THR A 216 0.13 -14.52 19.94
C THR A 216 -1.18 -14.96 19.26
N GLU A 217 -1.61 -16.20 19.53
CA GLU A 217 -2.92 -16.70 19.06
C GLU A 217 -4.10 -15.86 19.57
N GLU A 218 -3.96 -15.23 20.76
CA GLU A 218 -4.96 -14.31 21.33
C GLU A 218 -4.84 -12.88 20.76
N GLY A 219 -3.99 -12.63 19.77
CA GLY A 219 -3.81 -11.35 19.09
C GLY A 219 -2.94 -10.32 19.83
N LYS A 220 -2.27 -10.68 20.93
CA LYS A 220 -1.36 -9.78 21.65
C LYS A 220 -0.03 -9.61 20.93
N LEU A 221 0.53 -8.39 20.90
CA LEU A 221 1.84 -8.14 20.34
C LEU A 221 2.96 -8.88 21.11
N ILE A 222 3.87 -9.46 20.34
CA ILE A 222 5.14 -10.02 20.84
C ILE A 222 6.26 -9.03 20.51
N ARG A 223 6.33 -7.93 21.29
CA ARG A 223 7.22 -6.78 21.00
C ARG A 223 8.69 -7.17 20.80
N GLU A 224 9.21 -8.13 21.56
CA GLU A 224 10.58 -8.61 21.45
C GLU A 224 10.91 -9.30 20.12
N ASN A 225 9.90 -9.64 19.32
CA ASN A 225 10.10 -10.24 18.01
C ASN A 225 10.17 -9.21 16.86
N PHE A 226 9.73 -7.96 17.07
CA PHE A 226 9.80 -6.93 16.02
C PHE A 226 11.23 -6.63 15.55
N PRO A 227 12.21 -6.40 16.44
CA PRO A 227 13.62 -6.23 16.00
C PRO A 227 14.16 -7.46 15.26
N LYS A 228 13.72 -8.68 15.62
CA LYS A 228 14.14 -9.93 14.96
C LYS A 228 13.56 -10.03 13.55
N ALA A 229 12.26 -9.71 13.38
CA ALA A 229 11.61 -9.72 12.08
C ALA A 229 12.21 -8.67 11.14
N LEU A 230 12.42 -7.44 11.63
CA LEU A 230 13.08 -6.38 10.87
C LEU A 230 14.50 -6.78 10.43
N LYS A 231 15.26 -7.40 11.34
CA LYS A 231 16.59 -7.92 11.01
C LYS A 231 16.52 -9.02 9.95
N ALA A 232 15.55 -9.92 10.03
CA ALA A 232 15.33 -10.94 9.01
C ALA A 232 15.00 -10.32 7.64
N MET A 233 14.18 -9.26 7.58
CA MET A 233 13.91 -8.52 6.35
C MET A 233 15.18 -7.89 5.77
N LYS A 234 16.05 -7.31 6.62
CA LYS A 234 17.35 -6.77 6.19
C LYS A 234 18.25 -7.90 5.66
N GLU A 235 18.31 -9.05 6.32
CA GLU A 235 19.08 -10.22 5.89
C GLU A 235 18.53 -10.83 4.58
N MET A 236 17.23 -10.68 4.30
CA MET A 236 16.62 -11.04 3.02
C MET A 236 16.95 -10.07 1.89
N GLY A 237 17.48 -8.86 2.20
CA GLY A 237 18.03 -7.95 1.21
C GLY A 237 17.53 -6.50 1.25
N VAL A 238 16.58 -6.14 2.13
CA VAL A 238 16.13 -4.74 2.25
C VAL A 238 17.31 -3.84 2.61
N SER A 239 17.68 -2.94 1.68
CA SER A 239 18.95 -2.22 1.78
C SER A 239 18.89 -0.99 2.68
N THR A 240 17.82 -0.21 2.61
CA THR A 240 17.72 1.09 3.31
C THR A 240 16.82 0.98 4.53
N TRP A 241 15.50 0.94 4.39
CA TRP A 241 14.58 0.86 5.52
C TRP A 241 13.69 -0.37 5.46
N ALA A 242 13.74 -1.19 6.51
CA ALA A 242 12.73 -2.20 6.79
C ALA A 242 11.77 -1.61 7.82
N VAL A 243 10.47 -1.54 7.51
CA VAL A 243 9.45 -0.92 8.35
C VAL A 243 8.27 -1.87 8.55
N ILE A 244 7.84 -2.03 9.80
CA ILE A 244 6.65 -2.79 10.17
C ILE A 244 5.71 -1.86 10.92
N HIS A 245 4.43 -1.88 10.56
CA HIS A 245 3.39 -1.14 11.25
C HIS A 245 2.27 -2.06 11.76
N CYS A 246 1.62 -1.63 12.81
CA CYS A 246 0.42 -2.24 13.36
C CYS A 246 -0.41 -1.19 14.11
N PRO A 247 -1.62 -1.51 14.58
CA PRO A 247 -2.45 -0.54 15.30
C PRO A 247 -1.78 0.10 16.52
N GLU A 248 -0.80 -0.56 17.14
CA GLU A 248 -0.16 -0.11 18.38
C GLU A 248 1.13 0.67 18.16
N ILE A 249 1.90 0.34 17.12
CA ILE A 249 3.23 0.92 16.85
C ILE A 249 3.57 0.93 15.35
N GLY A 250 4.42 1.89 14.96
CA GLY A 250 5.25 1.78 13.77
C GLY A 250 6.71 1.59 14.20
N CYS A 251 7.44 0.68 13.58
CA CYS A 251 8.85 0.46 13.91
C CYS A 251 9.67 0.11 12.66
N GLY A 252 10.99 0.30 12.73
CA GLY A 252 11.86 -0.01 11.60
C GLY A 252 13.33 -0.11 11.95
N LEU A 253 14.10 -0.63 11.00
CA LEU A 253 15.56 -0.57 10.97
C LEU A 253 16.00 0.31 9.79
N ASP A 254 16.92 1.24 10.06
CA ASP A 254 17.54 2.07 9.03
C ASP A 254 18.67 1.31 8.29
N GLU A 255 19.40 2.01 7.41
CA GLU A 255 20.53 1.48 6.65
C GLU A 255 21.72 1.06 7.54
N ASN A 256 21.81 1.60 8.76
CA ASN A 256 22.84 1.30 9.76
C ASN A 256 22.37 0.28 10.79
N ASN A 257 21.18 -0.31 10.61
CA ASN A 257 20.50 -1.20 11.54
C ASN A 257 20.16 -0.56 12.90
N ASN A 258 19.97 0.75 12.96
CA ASN A 258 19.43 1.42 14.14
C ASN A 258 17.92 1.16 14.23
N TYR A 259 17.48 0.62 15.37
CA TYR A 259 16.07 0.36 15.63
C TYR A 259 15.34 1.64 16.05
N VAL A 260 14.21 1.87 15.44
CA VAL A 260 13.27 2.97 15.75
C VAL A 260 11.91 2.36 16.06
N GLU A 261 11.24 2.86 17.08
CA GLU A 261 9.86 2.54 17.43
C GLU A 261 9.09 3.84 17.74
N VAL A 262 7.93 4.00 17.14
CA VAL A 262 7.03 5.14 17.34
C VAL A 262 5.67 4.58 17.76
N PRO A 263 5.18 4.92 18.95
CA PRO A 263 3.84 4.52 19.38
C PRO A 263 2.75 5.17 18.51
N SER A 264 1.62 4.49 18.37
CA SER A 264 0.44 5.09 17.73
C SER A 264 -0.10 6.26 18.54
N LEU A 265 -0.75 7.20 17.85
CA LEU A 265 -1.28 8.41 18.46
C LEU A 265 -2.47 8.12 19.39
N LYS A 266 -2.65 8.96 20.40
CA LYS A 266 -3.78 8.89 21.34
C LYS A 266 -5.01 9.58 20.75
N LEU A 267 -5.70 8.86 19.88
CA LEU A 267 -6.85 9.39 19.16
C LEU A 267 -8.06 9.61 20.08
N PRO A 268 -8.77 10.76 19.97
CA PRO A 268 -9.98 11.02 20.73
C PRO A 268 -11.09 10.00 20.44
N LYS A 269 -11.98 9.80 21.40
CA LYS A 269 -13.17 8.95 21.20
C LYS A 269 -13.99 9.43 19.99
N GLY A 270 -14.30 8.53 19.07
CA GLY A 270 -15.06 8.84 17.86
C GLY A 270 -14.21 9.39 16.69
N TRP A 271 -12.89 9.47 16.85
CA TRP A 271 -11.99 9.83 15.76
C TRP A 271 -11.98 8.79 14.63
N ILE A 272 -11.96 7.51 15.01
CA ILE A 272 -11.91 6.41 14.04
C ILE A 272 -13.31 6.22 13.44
N VAL A 273 -13.45 6.57 12.15
CA VAL A 273 -14.65 6.42 11.33
C VAL A 273 -14.53 5.20 10.42
N GLY A 274 -13.33 4.95 9.90
CA GLY A 274 -12.99 3.80 9.05
C GLY A 274 -11.55 3.35 9.25
N THR A 275 -11.21 2.15 8.77
CA THR A 275 -9.84 1.59 8.85
C THR A 275 -9.25 1.25 7.48
N VAL A 276 -10.03 1.46 6.40
CA VAL A 276 -9.59 1.20 5.03
C VAL A 276 -8.53 2.23 4.65
N GLY A 277 -7.44 1.78 4.02
CA GLY A 277 -6.36 2.65 3.55
C GLY A 277 -5.40 3.15 4.63
N ALA A 278 -5.58 2.79 5.91
CA ALA A 278 -4.67 3.25 6.96
C ALA A 278 -3.23 2.72 6.79
N GLY A 279 -3.08 1.51 6.24
CA GLY A 279 -1.78 0.94 5.87
C GLY A 279 -1.14 1.70 4.71
N ASP A 280 -1.91 1.97 3.64
CA ASP A 280 -1.45 2.74 2.48
C ASP A 280 -1.08 4.18 2.89
N ALA A 281 -1.89 4.81 3.76
CA ALA A 281 -1.57 6.12 4.31
C ALA A 281 -0.28 6.13 5.14
N PHE A 282 -0.03 5.07 5.91
CA PHE A 282 1.23 4.89 6.63
C PHE A 282 2.39 4.72 5.63
N CYS A 283 2.24 3.87 4.62
CA CYS A 283 3.22 3.66 3.56
C CYS A 283 3.55 5.00 2.86
N SER A 284 2.53 5.75 2.43
CA SER A 284 2.68 7.07 1.82
C SER A 284 3.48 8.05 2.69
N GLY A 285 3.27 8.03 4.00
CA GLY A 285 4.05 8.84 4.95
C GLY A 285 5.54 8.46 4.97
N VAL A 286 5.85 7.15 4.96
CA VAL A 286 7.23 6.64 4.88
C VAL A 286 7.87 7.02 3.54
N LEU A 287 7.17 6.82 2.42
CA LEU A 287 7.65 7.15 1.07
C LEU A 287 7.96 8.65 0.92
N TYR A 288 7.05 9.48 1.41
CA TYR A 288 7.26 10.93 1.43
C TYR A 288 8.49 11.31 2.26
N GLY A 289 8.64 10.72 3.46
CA GLY A 289 9.79 10.94 4.32
C GLY A 289 11.10 10.53 3.66
N ALA A 290 11.14 9.36 3.01
CA ALA A 290 12.28 8.87 2.25
C ALA A 290 12.64 9.83 1.10
N TRP A 291 11.65 10.26 0.32
CA TRP A 291 11.83 11.21 -0.76
C TRP A 291 12.32 12.58 -0.28
N LYS A 292 11.83 13.07 0.88
CA LYS A 292 12.30 14.36 1.46
C LYS A 292 13.71 14.25 2.04
N GLY A 293 14.23 13.07 2.30
CA GLY A 293 15.52 12.83 2.97
C GLY A 293 15.42 12.98 4.49
N MET A 294 14.25 12.68 5.06
CA MET A 294 14.06 12.55 6.51
C MET A 294 14.83 11.34 7.03
N ASN A 295 15.16 11.33 8.32
CA ASN A 295 15.61 10.09 8.96
C ASN A 295 14.42 9.15 9.19
N LEU A 296 14.71 7.86 9.48
CA LEU A 296 13.67 6.84 9.65
C LEU A 296 12.65 7.20 10.75
N LYS A 297 13.10 7.79 11.85
CA LYS A 297 12.21 8.18 12.95
C LYS A 297 11.21 9.24 12.50
N GLU A 298 11.68 10.30 11.87
CA GLU A 298 10.83 11.39 11.34
C GLU A 298 9.83 10.85 10.31
N ALA A 299 10.27 9.92 9.45
CA ALA A 299 9.41 9.28 8.46
C ALA A 299 8.31 8.42 9.13
N ILE A 300 8.62 7.64 10.16
CA ILE A 300 7.64 6.82 10.89
C ILE A 300 6.68 7.72 11.70
N GLU A 301 7.15 8.82 12.28
CA GLU A 301 6.30 9.80 12.96
C GLU A 301 5.27 10.41 12.00
N LEU A 302 5.71 10.82 10.81
CA LEU A 302 4.83 11.31 9.75
C LEU A 302 3.84 10.22 9.29
N ALA A 303 4.32 9.00 9.07
CA ALA A 303 3.51 7.85 8.66
C ALA A 303 2.42 7.50 9.69
N THR A 304 2.76 7.53 10.98
CA THR A 304 1.81 7.30 12.07
C THR A 304 0.69 8.34 12.08
N ALA A 305 1.03 9.62 11.84
CA ALA A 305 0.03 10.68 11.75
C ALA A 305 -0.78 10.61 10.45
N SER A 306 -0.17 10.19 9.33
CA SER A 306 -0.86 9.94 8.06
C SER A 306 -1.94 8.85 8.22
N ALA A 307 -1.58 7.74 8.86
CA ALA A 307 -2.54 6.69 9.18
C ALA A 307 -3.68 7.21 10.09
N ALA A 308 -3.37 8.04 11.09
CA ALA A 308 -4.38 8.66 11.95
C ALA A 308 -5.31 9.60 11.18
N CYS A 309 -4.81 10.31 10.16
CA CYS A 309 -5.63 11.11 9.25
C CYS A 309 -6.58 10.23 8.45
N SER A 310 -6.10 9.15 7.83
CA SER A 310 -6.94 8.19 7.08
C SER A 310 -8.06 7.63 7.97
N LEU A 311 -7.77 7.22 9.19
CA LEU A 311 -8.76 6.70 10.15
C LEU A 311 -9.91 7.67 10.46
N SER A 312 -9.75 8.98 10.21
CA SER A 312 -10.77 10.01 10.49
C SER A 312 -11.91 10.03 9.46
N GLN A 313 -11.84 9.24 8.40
CA GLN A 313 -12.85 9.17 7.34
C GLN A 313 -13.19 7.71 7.02
N ALA A 314 -14.31 7.50 6.31
CA ALA A 314 -14.77 6.15 5.97
C ALA A 314 -14.01 5.52 4.80
N GLY A 315 -13.56 6.33 3.86
CA GLY A 315 -12.80 5.89 2.68
C GLY A 315 -11.30 5.93 2.90
N ALA A 316 -10.56 5.38 1.94
CA ALA A 316 -9.13 5.12 2.08
C ALA A 316 -8.28 6.39 2.14
N THR A 317 -8.61 7.38 1.30
CA THR A 317 -7.76 8.56 1.09
C THR A 317 -8.40 9.89 1.53
N GLU A 318 -9.69 9.92 1.83
CA GLU A 318 -10.42 11.15 2.12
C GLU A 318 -9.89 11.90 3.34
N GLY A 319 -9.35 11.17 4.31
CA GLY A 319 -8.79 11.73 5.54
C GLY A 319 -7.41 12.37 5.40
N MET A 320 -6.68 12.08 4.31
CA MET A 320 -5.33 12.60 4.13
C MET A 320 -5.30 14.13 3.99
N ARG A 321 -4.27 14.76 4.55
CA ARG A 321 -4.09 16.21 4.66
C ARG A 321 -2.71 16.62 4.18
N PRO A 322 -2.48 17.94 3.91
CA PRO A 322 -1.14 18.48 3.64
C PRO A 322 -0.15 18.18 4.78
N VAL A 323 1.11 17.95 4.42
CA VAL A 323 2.17 17.50 5.35
C VAL A 323 2.28 18.36 6.61
N ALA A 324 2.11 19.68 6.50
CA ALA A 324 2.18 20.58 7.66
C ALA A 324 1.04 20.31 8.68
N GLU A 325 -0.15 19.94 8.19
CA GLU A 325 -1.28 19.60 9.06
C GLU A 325 -1.08 18.20 9.69
N VAL A 326 -0.52 17.25 8.92
CA VAL A 326 -0.19 15.91 9.42
C VAL A 326 0.87 15.99 10.51
N GLN A 327 1.93 16.79 10.32
CA GLN A 327 2.96 17.01 11.33
C GLN A 327 2.40 17.69 12.59
N LYS A 328 1.52 18.68 12.41
CA LYS A 328 0.84 19.33 13.53
C LYS A 328 -0.02 18.33 14.30
N LEU A 329 -0.76 17.47 13.61
CA LEU A 329 -1.56 16.40 14.25
C LEU A 329 -0.68 15.48 15.10
N TYR A 330 0.49 15.09 14.59
CA TYR A 330 1.44 14.29 15.36
C TYR A 330 1.82 14.96 16.68
N GLU A 331 2.20 16.24 16.62
CA GLU A 331 2.61 16.99 17.82
C GLU A 331 1.49 17.16 18.85
N GLU A 332 0.24 17.24 18.38
CA GLU A 332 -0.93 17.43 19.26
C GLU A 332 -1.40 16.12 19.92
N MET A 333 -1.12 14.94 19.32
CA MET A 333 -1.71 13.66 19.74
C MET A 333 -0.70 12.59 20.19
N ARG A 334 0.60 12.85 20.12
CA ARG A 334 1.67 11.95 20.57
C ARG A 334 1.71 11.72 22.10
#